data_28bfa2382e4f3c66d192d31473bf079d
#
_entry.id   28bfa2382e4f3c66d192d31473bf079d
#
_cell.length_a   1.000
_cell.length_b   1.000
_cell.length_c   1.000
_cell.angle_alpha   90.00
_cell.angle_beta   90.00
_cell.angle_gamma   90.00
#
_symmetry.space_group_name_H-M   'P 1'
#
loop_
_entity.id
_entity.type
_entity.pdbx_description
1 polymer ?
#
loop_
_entity_poly.entity_id
_entity_poly.type
_entity_poly.pdbx_seq_one_letter_code
_entity_poly.pdbx_strand_id
1 'polypeptide(L)'
;MKARIKYNLLRIHSKLAIDFSVVLDMERDKYPLFRINHVNENIFMDLNLNPFIQLSILRFAEDGSFQTQQEWNPSDHLTLTKATFPIFLYNLNGILKDFEIPKLYSYRGSRLELNETEAKKVHRSFLCGRSSVIMDPTVITQDDTYYEGMRLMFNGEGSIVLLPIDDIRTLAYTFNELDIHALALQLYQNYLH
;
A
#
# COMPACT_ATOMS: atom_id res chain seq x y z
N MET A 1 -22.10 17.29 0.61
CA MET A 1 -20.82 17.34 -0.14
C MET A 1 -19.89 16.35 0.53
N LYS A 2 -19.47 15.29 -0.16
CA LYS A 2 -18.50 14.31 0.39
C LYS A 2 -17.12 14.95 0.31
N ALA A 3 -16.57 15.36 1.43
CA ALA A 3 -15.20 15.84 1.47
C ALA A 3 -14.26 14.66 1.78
N ARG A 4 -13.31 14.43 0.90
CA ARG A 4 -12.25 13.43 1.08
C ARG A 4 -10.91 14.14 0.98
N ILE A 5 -10.11 14.03 2.03
CA ILE A 5 -8.75 14.53 2.07
C ILE A 5 -7.82 13.38 1.73
N LYS A 6 -6.95 13.57 0.76
CA LYS A 6 -5.96 12.60 0.33
C LYS A 6 -4.58 13.21 0.42
N TYR A 7 -3.66 12.52 1.08
CA TYR A 7 -2.25 12.89 1.17
C TYR A 7 -1.38 11.76 0.62
N ASN A 8 -0.60 12.06 -0.41
CA ASN A 8 0.29 11.08 -1.01
C ASN A 8 1.51 10.88 -0.10
N LEU A 9 1.71 9.64 0.34
CA LEU A 9 2.88 9.24 1.14
C LEU A 9 4.08 8.95 0.25
N LEU A 10 3.86 8.17 -0.79
CA LEU A 10 4.89 7.66 -1.67
C LEU A 10 4.30 7.37 -3.04
N ARG A 11 5.04 7.67 -4.07
CA ARG A 11 4.76 7.24 -5.44
C ARG A 11 5.96 6.49 -5.99
N ILE A 12 5.73 5.27 -6.44
CA ILE A 12 6.73 4.44 -7.09
C ILE A 12 6.40 4.42 -8.58
N HIS A 13 7.37 4.78 -9.41
CA HIS A 13 7.25 4.77 -10.85
C HIS A 13 7.91 3.53 -11.43
N SER A 14 7.14 2.75 -12.16
CA SER A 14 7.60 1.69 -13.06
C SER A 14 6.78 1.81 -14.35
N LYS A 15 6.58 0.73 -15.10
CA LYS A 15 5.59 0.71 -16.22
C LYS A 15 4.17 1.07 -15.75
N LEU A 16 3.90 0.94 -14.45
CA LEU A 16 2.70 1.41 -13.76
C LEU A 16 3.17 2.29 -12.61
N ALA A 17 2.53 3.43 -12.37
CA ALA A 17 2.77 4.16 -11.13
C ALA A 17 1.91 3.60 -10.02
N ILE A 18 2.46 3.53 -8.81
CA ILE A 18 1.76 3.10 -7.60
C ILE A 18 1.76 4.24 -6.63
N ASP A 19 0.57 4.67 -6.24
CA ASP A 19 0.36 5.67 -5.21
C ASP A 19 0.01 5.00 -3.89
N PHE A 20 0.71 5.38 -2.84
CA PHE A 20 0.36 5.11 -1.45
C PHE A 20 -0.10 6.43 -0.82
N SER A 21 -1.32 6.47 -0.35
CA SER A 21 -1.93 7.69 0.18
C SER A 21 -2.65 7.42 1.49
N VAL A 22 -2.54 8.36 2.44
CA VAL A 22 -3.49 8.43 3.55
C VAL A 22 -4.75 9.13 3.08
N VAL A 23 -5.89 8.53 3.33
CA VAL A 23 -7.20 9.08 2.99
C VAL A 23 -8.00 9.28 4.26
N LEU A 24 -8.49 10.48 4.44
CA LEU A 24 -9.43 10.85 5.50
C LEU A 24 -10.79 11.11 4.85
N ASP A 25 -11.77 10.24 5.14
CA ASP A 25 -13.13 10.38 4.61
C ASP A 25 -13.97 11.17 5.61
N MET A 26 -14.45 12.34 5.18
CA MET A 26 -15.21 13.29 5.95
C MET A 26 -16.72 13.09 5.76
N GLU A 27 -17.20 11.91 5.43
CA GLU A 27 -18.61 11.62 5.22
C GLU A 27 -19.36 11.66 6.57
N ARG A 28 -20.05 12.80 6.84
CA ARG A 28 -20.71 13.08 8.11
C ARG A 28 -21.79 12.07 8.50
N ASP A 29 -22.48 11.49 7.51
CA ASP A 29 -23.64 10.62 7.76
C ASP A 29 -23.23 9.20 8.19
N LYS A 30 -22.04 8.74 7.79
CA LYS A 30 -21.51 7.41 8.10
C LYS A 30 -20.56 7.38 9.27
N TYR A 31 -19.74 8.45 9.41
CA TYR A 31 -18.66 8.53 10.37
C TYR A 31 -18.69 9.90 11.04
N PRO A 32 -19.41 10.04 12.17
CA PRO A 32 -19.44 11.31 12.88
C PRO A 32 -18.01 11.68 13.29
N LEU A 33 -17.56 12.86 12.86
CA LEU A 33 -16.22 13.38 13.19
C LEU A 33 -16.04 13.61 14.68
N PHE A 34 -17.13 13.94 15.35
CA PHE A 34 -17.15 14.21 16.79
C PHE A 34 -18.11 13.27 17.48
N ARG A 35 -17.68 12.73 18.60
CA ARG A 35 -18.51 11.97 19.52
C ARG A 35 -18.55 12.74 20.86
N ILE A 36 -19.75 12.99 21.35
CA ILE A 36 -19.95 13.55 22.68
C ILE A 36 -20.10 12.36 23.64
N ASN A 37 -19.18 12.24 24.58
CA ASN A 37 -19.21 11.22 25.62
C ASN A 37 -19.52 11.88 26.96
N HIS A 38 -20.42 11.27 27.74
CA HIS A 38 -20.71 11.65 29.10
C HIS A 38 -20.07 10.64 30.05
N VAL A 39 -19.13 11.07 30.85
CA VAL A 39 -18.49 10.24 31.87
C VAL A 39 -18.51 10.99 33.19
N ASN A 40 -19.17 10.45 34.21
CA ASN A 40 -19.23 11.05 35.56
C ASN A 40 -19.60 12.53 35.55
N GLU A 41 -20.68 12.88 34.85
CA GLU A 41 -21.21 14.25 34.70
C GLU A 41 -20.30 15.21 33.88
N ASN A 42 -19.15 14.77 33.43
CA ASN A 42 -18.31 15.52 32.50
C ASN A 42 -18.70 15.21 31.06
N ILE A 43 -18.61 16.23 30.21
CA ILE A 43 -18.85 16.11 28.78
C ILE A 43 -17.50 16.13 28.09
N PHE A 44 -17.20 15.05 27.36
CA PHE A 44 -16.01 14.95 26.53
C PHE A 44 -16.41 14.90 25.06
N MET A 45 -15.67 15.61 24.23
CA MET A 45 -15.82 15.59 22.79
C MET A 45 -14.61 14.92 22.17
N ASP A 46 -14.81 13.73 21.61
CA ASP A 46 -13.79 12.98 20.92
C ASP A 46 -13.87 13.21 19.41
N LEU A 47 -12.73 13.46 18.80
CA LEU A 47 -12.59 13.49 17.35
C LEU A 47 -12.49 12.07 16.82
N ASN A 48 -13.49 11.65 16.05
CA ASN A 48 -13.53 10.31 15.46
C ASN A 48 -13.01 10.37 14.02
N LEU A 49 -11.70 10.27 13.86
CA LEU A 49 -11.05 10.18 12.55
C LEU A 49 -10.83 8.69 12.20
N ASN A 50 -11.31 8.28 11.05
CA ASN A 50 -11.08 6.95 10.48
C ASN A 50 -10.17 7.03 9.26
N PRO A 51 -8.85 7.30 9.44
CA PRO A 51 -7.93 7.31 8.34
C PRO A 51 -7.68 5.89 7.84
N PHE A 52 -7.44 5.77 6.55
CA PHE A 52 -6.97 4.54 5.93
C PHE A 52 -5.88 4.83 4.89
N ILE A 53 -5.06 3.85 4.61
CA ILE A 53 -4.10 3.91 3.53
C ILE A 53 -4.74 3.30 2.29
N GLN A 54 -4.73 4.04 1.21
CA GLN A 54 -5.13 3.57 -0.10
C GLN A 54 -3.90 3.35 -0.96
N LEU A 55 -3.73 2.13 -1.44
CA LEU A 55 -2.79 1.77 -2.48
C LEU A 55 -3.56 1.79 -3.80
N SER A 56 -3.09 2.56 -4.75
CA SER A 56 -3.73 2.70 -6.07
C SER A 56 -2.72 2.45 -7.17
N ILE A 57 -3.08 1.58 -8.11
CA ILE A 57 -2.34 1.43 -9.36
C ILE A 57 -2.82 2.53 -10.29
N LEU A 58 -1.90 3.32 -10.79
CA LEU A 58 -2.16 4.33 -11.80
C LEU A 58 -1.67 3.79 -13.13
N ARG A 59 -2.59 3.66 -14.08
CA ARG A 59 -2.28 3.22 -15.43
C ARG A 59 -1.98 4.46 -16.30
N PHE A 60 -1.07 4.29 -17.24
CA PHE A 60 -0.79 5.31 -18.22
C PHE A 60 -1.69 5.11 -19.45
N ALA A 61 -2.24 6.20 -19.97
CA ALA A 61 -2.86 6.23 -21.28
C ALA A 61 -1.78 6.18 -22.38
N GLU A 62 -2.19 5.98 -23.63
CA GLU A 62 -1.26 5.89 -24.78
C GLU A 62 -0.41 7.16 -24.98
N ASP A 63 -0.94 8.32 -24.57
CA ASP A 63 -0.23 9.61 -24.61
C ASP A 63 0.75 9.84 -23.47
N GLY A 64 0.91 8.85 -22.56
CA GLY A 64 1.78 8.94 -21.39
C GLY A 64 1.17 9.69 -20.20
N SER A 65 -0.07 10.16 -20.29
CA SER A 65 -0.80 10.75 -19.18
C SER A 65 -1.37 9.67 -18.25
N PHE A 66 -1.69 10.03 -17.00
CA PHE A 66 -2.41 9.12 -16.13
C PHE A 66 -3.87 9.01 -16.58
N GLN A 67 -4.41 7.79 -16.52
CA GLN A 67 -5.82 7.55 -16.76
C GLN A 67 -6.70 8.41 -15.83
N THR A 68 -7.77 8.96 -16.38
CA THR A 68 -8.69 9.81 -15.66
C THR A 68 -9.60 9.00 -14.72
N GLN A 69 -10.31 9.69 -13.82
CA GLN A 69 -11.27 9.03 -12.90
C GLN A 69 -12.39 8.26 -13.62
N GLN A 70 -12.67 8.55 -14.89
CA GLN A 70 -13.69 7.82 -15.67
C GLN A 70 -13.28 6.37 -15.98
N GLU A 71 -11.98 6.08 -15.93
CA GLU A 71 -11.41 4.73 -16.15
C GLU A 71 -11.08 4.03 -14.82
N TRP A 72 -11.62 4.53 -13.70
CA TRP A 72 -11.36 3.98 -12.38
C TRP A 72 -11.85 2.55 -12.25
N ASN A 73 -10.92 1.64 -12.00
CA ASN A 73 -11.20 0.24 -11.73
C ASN A 73 -11.05 -0.06 -10.24
N PRO A 74 -12.12 -0.50 -9.54
CA PRO A 74 -12.04 -0.83 -8.12
C PRO A 74 -10.98 -1.88 -7.78
N SER A 75 -10.67 -2.80 -8.70
CA SER A 75 -9.64 -3.82 -8.48
C SER A 75 -8.22 -3.25 -8.43
N ASP A 76 -7.99 -2.06 -8.97
CA ASP A 76 -6.69 -1.38 -8.90
C ASP A 76 -6.43 -0.68 -7.56
N HIS A 77 -7.32 -0.86 -6.58
CA HIS A 77 -7.21 -0.23 -5.27
C HIS A 77 -7.21 -1.24 -4.13
N LEU A 78 -6.28 -1.09 -3.21
CA LEU A 78 -6.25 -1.79 -1.94
C LEU A 78 -6.42 -0.79 -0.80
N THR A 79 -7.41 -1.01 0.05
CA THR A 79 -7.67 -0.17 1.23
C THR A 79 -7.13 -0.86 2.48
N LEU A 80 -6.21 -0.20 3.16
CA LEU A 80 -5.64 -0.65 4.42
C LEU A 80 -6.20 0.20 5.56
N THR A 81 -7.11 -0.37 6.31
CA THR A 81 -7.71 0.27 7.50
C THR A 81 -6.78 0.16 8.71
N LYS A 82 -7.14 0.80 9.81
CA LYS A 82 -6.44 0.65 11.10
C LYS A 82 -6.23 -0.82 11.50
N ALA A 83 -7.19 -1.69 11.19
CA ALA A 83 -7.11 -3.11 11.53
C ALA A 83 -6.24 -3.93 10.55
N THR A 84 -6.21 -3.55 9.27
CA THR A 84 -5.55 -4.33 8.21
C THR A 84 -4.16 -3.82 7.85
N PHE A 85 -3.86 -2.56 8.15
CA PHE A 85 -2.54 -1.98 7.91
C PHE A 85 -1.41 -2.72 8.65
N PRO A 86 -1.54 -3.06 9.96
CA PRO A 86 -0.53 -3.85 10.66
C PRO A 86 -0.28 -5.22 10.03
N ILE A 87 -1.33 -5.86 9.48
CA ILE A 87 -1.21 -7.17 8.81
C ILE A 87 -0.38 -7.03 7.53
N PHE A 88 -0.67 -6.01 6.74
CA PHE A 88 0.09 -5.71 5.52
C PHE A 88 1.56 -5.41 5.85
N LEU A 89 1.81 -4.55 6.83
CA LEU A 89 3.15 -4.15 7.25
C LEU A 89 3.96 -5.33 7.80
N TYR A 90 3.34 -6.20 8.59
CA TYR A 90 3.98 -7.42 9.08
C TYR A 90 4.47 -8.32 7.93
N ASN A 91 3.62 -8.54 6.92
CA ASN A 91 3.97 -9.36 5.76
C ASN A 91 5.01 -8.68 4.87
N LEU A 92 4.93 -7.36 4.69
CA LEU A 92 5.92 -6.58 3.95
C LEU A 92 7.32 -6.66 4.60
N ASN A 93 7.41 -6.49 5.92
CA ASN A 93 8.66 -6.65 6.67
C ASN A 93 9.14 -8.10 6.65
N GLY A 94 8.22 -9.06 6.66
CA GLY A 94 8.54 -10.49 6.58
C GLY A 94 9.21 -10.84 5.25
N ILE A 95 8.63 -10.41 4.13
CA ILE A 95 9.20 -10.73 2.81
C ILE A 95 10.56 -10.05 2.59
N LEU A 96 10.81 -8.87 3.17
CA LEU A 96 12.12 -8.23 3.11
C LEU A 96 13.21 -9.07 3.77
N LYS A 97 12.92 -9.72 4.88
CA LYS A 97 13.85 -10.68 5.52
C LYS A 97 14.09 -11.91 4.65
N ASP A 98 13.06 -12.34 3.92
CA ASP A 98 13.15 -13.49 3.04
C ASP A 98 14.06 -13.23 1.84
N PHE A 99 14.22 -11.98 1.39
CA PHE A 99 15.20 -11.62 0.35
C PHE A 99 16.66 -11.80 0.81
N GLU A 100 16.92 -11.88 2.12
CA GLU A 100 18.24 -12.14 2.68
C GLU A 100 18.57 -13.64 2.74
N ILE A 101 17.64 -14.52 2.32
CA ILE A 101 17.86 -15.97 2.32
C ILE A 101 18.93 -16.32 1.28
N PRO A 102 20.03 -16.96 1.69
CA PRO A 102 21.04 -17.43 0.76
C PRO A 102 20.39 -18.37 -0.28
N LYS A 103 20.72 -18.18 -1.55
CA LYS A 103 20.26 -18.98 -2.68
C LYS A 103 18.80 -18.70 -3.14
N LEU A 104 18.13 -17.68 -2.63
CA LEU A 104 16.85 -17.25 -3.20
C LEU A 104 17.05 -16.79 -4.65
N TYR A 105 18.13 -16.06 -4.88
CA TYR A 105 18.56 -15.63 -6.21
C TYR A 105 19.95 -16.15 -6.54
N SER A 106 20.23 -16.35 -7.81
CA SER A 106 21.55 -16.74 -8.31
C SER A 106 21.83 -16.12 -9.68
N TYR A 107 23.10 -15.86 -9.98
CA TYR A 107 23.50 -15.38 -11.30
C TYR A 107 23.95 -16.54 -12.16
N ARG A 108 23.40 -16.61 -13.39
CA ARG A 108 23.87 -17.48 -14.44
C ARG A 108 24.40 -16.63 -15.59
N GLY A 109 25.71 -16.41 -15.59
CA GLY A 109 26.33 -15.37 -16.44
C GLY A 109 25.85 -13.98 -15.99
N SER A 110 25.31 -13.19 -16.90
CA SER A 110 24.72 -11.87 -16.59
C SER A 110 23.24 -11.93 -16.15
N ARG A 111 22.62 -13.10 -16.21
CA ARG A 111 21.20 -13.26 -15.94
C ARG A 111 20.95 -13.64 -14.49
N LEU A 112 20.04 -12.91 -13.83
CA LEU A 112 19.56 -13.24 -12.49
C LEU A 112 18.44 -14.29 -12.62
N GLU A 113 18.53 -15.35 -11.85
CA GLU A 113 17.55 -16.43 -11.80
C GLU A 113 16.98 -16.56 -10.38
N LEU A 114 15.67 -16.80 -10.29
CA LEU A 114 14.98 -17.09 -9.04
C LEU A 114 15.02 -18.60 -8.78
N ASN A 115 15.35 -19.01 -7.58
CA ASN A 115 15.22 -20.38 -7.13
C ASN A 115 13.76 -20.66 -6.77
N GLU A 116 13.04 -21.31 -7.65
CA GLU A 116 11.61 -21.63 -7.50
C GLU A 116 11.29 -22.42 -6.21
N THR A 117 12.21 -23.28 -5.76
CA THR A 117 12.02 -24.06 -4.53
C THR A 117 12.08 -23.20 -3.30
N GLU A 118 13.05 -22.29 -3.24
CA GLU A 118 13.16 -21.34 -2.12
C GLU A 118 12.05 -20.27 -2.17
N ALA A 119 11.69 -19.79 -3.37
CA ALA A 119 10.61 -18.82 -3.55
C ALA A 119 9.26 -19.32 -3.01
N LYS A 120 8.94 -20.61 -3.22
CA LYS A 120 7.71 -21.22 -2.69
C LYS A 120 7.65 -21.25 -1.16
N LYS A 121 8.79 -21.26 -0.46
CA LYS A 121 8.86 -21.25 0.99
C LYS A 121 8.57 -19.87 1.58
N VAL A 122 8.83 -18.82 0.82
CA VAL A 122 8.74 -17.42 1.27
C VAL A 122 7.51 -16.69 0.73
N HIS A 123 6.69 -17.38 -0.03
CA HIS A 123 5.39 -16.91 -0.48
C HIS A 123 4.52 -16.42 0.67
N ARG A 124 3.88 -15.25 0.51
CA ARG A 124 2.93 -14.68 1.45
C ARG A 124 1.55 -14.57 0.80
N SER A 125 0.54 -15.15 1.45
CA SER A 125 -0.87 -14.97 1.05
C SER A 125 -1.69 -14.69 2.29
N PHE A 126 -2.40 -13.56 2.31
CA PHE A 126 -3.16 -13.10 3.47
C PHE A 126 -4.34 -12.23 3.05
N LEU A 127 -5.22 -11.91 4.00
CA LEU A 127 -6.37 -11.06 3.79
C LEU A 127 -6.18 -9.68 4.44
N CYS A 128 -6.49 -8.63 3.68
CA CYS A 128 -6.67 -7.28 4.17
C CYS A 128 -8.16 -6.92 4.06
N GLY A 129 -8.91 -7.21 5.12
CA GLY A 129 -10.36 -7.12 5.08
C GLY A 129 -10.95 -8.14 4.12
N ARG A 130 -11.57 -7.66 3.03
CA ARG A 130 -12.13 -8.52 1.97
C ARG A 130 -11.16 -8.76 0.80
N SER A 131 -10.07 -8.03 0.77
CA SER A 131 -9.09 -8.12 -0.31
C SER A 131 -8.05 -9.19 -0.01
N SER A 132 -7.84 -10.11 -0.93
CA SER A 132 -6.70 -11.01 -0.90
C SER A 132 -5.45 -10.28 -1.34
N VAL A 133 -4.34 -10.53 -0.66
CA VAL A 133 -3.02 -9.98 -1.00
C VAL A 133 -2.04 -11.13 -1.11
N ILE A 134 -1.25 -11.12 -2.17
CA ILE A 134 -0.17 -12.09 -2.41
C ILE A 134 1.11 -11.31 -2.65
N MET A 135 2.18 -11.71 -1.98
CA MET A 135 3.53 -11.21 -2.14
C MET A 135 4.47 -12.36 -2.46
N ASP A 136 5.08 -12.32 -3.63
CA ASP A 136 6.02 -13.33 -4.10
C ASP A 136 7.35 -12.71 -4.50
N PRO A 137 8.49 -13.34 -4.16
CA PRO A 137 9.77 -13.03 -4.79
C PRO A 137 9.69 -13.22 -6.31
N THR A 138 10.32 -12.34 -7.04
CA THR A 138 10.39 -12.43 -8.51
C THR A 138 11.65 -11.81 -9.04
N VAL A 139 12.00 -12.11 -10.29
CA VAL A 139 13.01 -11.36 -11.04
C VAL A 139 12.29 -10.37 -11.95
N ILE A 140 12.67 -9.12 -11.86
CA ILE A 140 12.17 -8.05 -12.72
C ILE A 140 13.18 -7.83 -13.83
N THR A 141 12.74 -7.83 -15.09
CA THR A 141 13.58 -7.52 -16.24
C THR A 141 13.14 -6.19 -16.82
N GLN A 142 14.10 -5.27 -16.91
CA GLN A 142 13.88 -3.96 -17.52
C GLN A 142 15.15 -3.58 -18.30
N ASP A 143 15.01 -3.24 -19.58
CA ASP A 143 16.10 -2.79 -20.47
C ASP A 143 17.33 -3.72 -20.39
N ASP A 144 17.10 -5.04 -20.53
CA ASP A 144 18.11 -6.10 -20.40
C ASP A 144 18.84 -6.18 -19.05
N THR A 145 18.36 -5.43 -18.05
CA THR A 145 18.84 -5.47 -16.67
C THR A 145 17.89 -6.29 -15.81
N TYR A 146 18.47 -7.07 -14.89
CA TYR A 146 17.72 -7.96 -14.00
C TYR A 146 17.82 -7.44 -12.58
N TYR A 147 16.65 -7.38 -11.90
CA TYR A 147 16.54 -6.92 -10.53
C TYR A 147 15.85 -7.96 -9.65
N GLU A 148 16.33 -8.10 -8.43
CA GLU A 148 15.58 -8.76 -7.37
C GLU A 148 14.34 -7.93 -7.03
N GLY A 149 13.20 -8.58 -6.86
CA GLY A 149 11.97 -7.85 -6.59
C GLY A 149 10.83 -8.71 -6.07
N MET A 150 9.72 -8.05 -5.84
CA MET A 150 8.48 -8.64 -5.37
C MET A 150 7.37 -8.44 -6.40
N ARG A 151 6.63 -9.48 -6.64
CA ARG A 151 5.33 -9.42 -7.28
C ARG A 151 4.27 -9.24 -6.20
N LEU A 152 3.59 -8.10 -6.21
CA LEU A 152 2.46 -7.80 -5.36
C LEU A 152 1.18 -7.94 -6.15
N MET A 153 0.29 -8.81 -5.69
CA MET A 153 -1.05 -8.98 -6.28
C MET A 153 -2.10 -8.72 -5.21
N PHE A 154 -3.20 -8.08 -5.59
CA PHE A 154 -4.36 -7.88 -4.74
C PHE A 154 -5.65 -7.85 -5.57
N ASN A 155 -6.77 -8.24 -4.93
CA ASN A 155 -8.08 -8.33 -5.57
C ASN A 155 -8.12 -9.24 -6.83
N GLY A 156 -7.29 -10.29 -6.86
CA GLY A 156 -7.20 -11.24 -7.94
C GLY A 156 -6.12 -10.91 -8.98
N GLU A 157 -6.08 -11.67 -10.08
CA GLU A 157 -4.99 -11.62 -11.07
C GLU A 157 -4.91 -10.31 -11.89
N GLY A 158 -5.96 -9.48 -11.84
CA GLY A 158 -5.99 -8.22 -12.59
C GLY A 158 -5.10 -7.10 -12.05
N SER A 159 -4.65 -7.21 -10.81
CA SER A 159 -3.92 -6.15 -10.10
C SER A 159 -2.54 -6.64 -9.67
N ILE A 160 -1.65 -6.75 -10.64
CA ILE A 160 -0.26 -7.21 -10.45
C ILE A 160 0.69 -6.03 -10.55
N VAL A 161 1.55 -5.91 -9.55
CA VAL A 161 2.59 -4.89 -9.50
C VAL A 161 3.93 -5.55 -9.23
N LEU A 162 4.97 -5.11 -9.95
CA LEU A 162 6.35 -5.55 -9.77
C LEU A 162 7.13 -4.43 -9.08
N LEU A 163 7.68 -4.71 -7.91
CA LEU A 163 8.42 -3.78 -7.07
C LEU A 163 9.87 -4.26 -6.94
N PRO A 164 10.86 -3.50 -7.45
CA PRO A 164 12.27 -3.73 -7.14
C PRO A 164 12.52 -3.72 -5.62
N ILE A 165 13.53 -4.46 -5.16
CA ILE A 165 13.82 -4.60 -3.72
C ILE A 165 14.05 -3.25 -3.03
N ASP A 166 14.67 -2.28 -3.70
CA ASP A 166 14.93 -0.96 -3.12
C ASP A 166 13.63 -0.15 -2.93
N ASP A 167 12.66 -0.32 -3.84
CA ASP A 167 11.33 0.27 -3.69
C ASP A 167 10.57 -0.37 -2.53
N ILE A 168 10.71 -1.69 -2.33
CA ILE A 168 10.11 -2.40 -1.20
C ILE A 168 10.73 -1.91 0.12
N ARG A 169 12.04 -1.72 0.17
CA ARG A 169 12.75 -1.16 1.35
C ARG A 169 12.26 0.25 1.67
N THR A 170 12.14 1.10 0.65
CA THR A 170 11.64 2.47 0.80
C THR A 170 10.19 2.47 1.31
N LEU A 171 9.34 1.59 0.75
CA LEU A 171 7.96 1.43 1.20
C LEU A 171 7.87 0.98 2.65
N ALA A 172 8.64 -0.06 3.02
CA ALA A 172 8.65 -0.59 4.38
C ALA A 172 9.17 0.46 5.37
N TYR A 173 10.23 1.19 5.04
CA TYR A 173 10.73 2.29 5.86
C TYR A 173 9.65 3.36 6.08
N THR A 174 9.03 3.85 5.00
CA THR A 174 7.97 4.85 5.07
C THR A 174 6.81 4.39 5.95
N PHE A 175 6.41 3.12 5.83
CA PHE A 175 5.28 2.58 6.59
C PHE A 175 5.62 2.30 8.06
N ASN A 176 6.87 1.92 8.37
CA ASN A 176 7.29 1.71 9.75
C ASN A 176 7.36 3.03 10.56
N GLU A 177 7.70 4.13 9.87
CA GLU A 177 7.78 5.47 10.49
C GLU A 177 6.42 6.20 10.50
N LEU A 178 5.39 5.65 9.86
CA LEU A 178 4.11 6.31 9.70
C LEU A 178 3.24 6.26 10.96
N ASP A 179 3.02 7.41 11.58
CA ASP A 179 1.91 7.60 12.51
C ASP A 179 0.67 8.12 11.74
N ILE A 180 -0.17 7.17 11.32
CA ILE A 180 -1.37 7.45 10.53
C ILE A 180 -2.37 8.35 11.29
N HIS A 181 -2.41 8.28 12.64
CA HIS A 181 -3.32 9.10 13.44
C HIS A 181 -2.83 10.53 13.56
N ALA A 182 -1.54 10.72 13.84
CA ALA A 182 -0.95 12.05 13.88
C ALA A 182 -1.08 12.76 12.54
N LEU A 183 -0.81 12.06 11.43
CA LEU A 183 -0.97 12.61 10.08
C LEU A 183 -2.45 12.95 9.78
N ALA A 184 -3.39 12.07 10.14
CA ALA A 184 -4.82 12.34 9.93
C ALA A 184 -5.29 13.56 10.71
N LEU A 185 -4.83 13.74 11.96
CA LEU A 185 -5.13 14.93 12.78
C LEU A 185 -4.59 16.20 12.13
N GLN A 186 -3.35 16.18 11.67
CA GLN A 186 -2.73 17.29 10.96
C GLN A 186 -3.49 17.66 9.68
N LEU A 187 -3.86 16.68 8.87
CA LEU A 187 -4.64 16.88 7.64
C LEU A 187 -6.02 17.49 7.95
N TYR A 188 -6.67 17.03 9.01
CA TYR A 188 -7.93 17.58 9.45
C TYR A 188 -7.80 19.04 9.92
N GLN A 189 -6.79 19.35 10.72
CA GLN A 189 -6.51 20.72 11.16
C GLN A 189 -6.30 21.67 9.98
N ASN A 190 -5.49 21.24 9.00
CA ASN A 190 -5.25 22.03 7.79
C ASN A 190 -6.49 22.22 6.90
N TYR A 191 -7.45 21.31 7.01
CA TYR A 191 -8.72 21.41 6.27
C TYR A 191 -9.68 22.43 6.89
N LEU A 192 -9.57 22.70 8.20
CA LEU A 192 -10.42 23.66 8.92
C LEU A 192 -9.99 25.11 8.72
N HIS A 193 -8.77 25.35 8.27
CA HIS A 193 -8.20 26.67 7.97
C HIS A 193 -8.13 26.92 6.47
#